data_21ac5bf20d7d3b9aa3a05b79b7efc6e3
#
_entry.id   21ac5bf20d7d3b9aa3a05b79b7efc6e3
#
_cell.length_a   1.000
_cell.length_b   1.000
_cell.length_c   1.000
_cell.angle_alpha   90.00
_cell.angle_beta   90.00
_cell.angle_gamma   90.00
#
_symmetry.space_group_name_H-M   'P 1'
#
loop_
_entity.id
_entity.type
_entity.pdbx_description
1 polymer ?
#
loop_
_entity_poly.entity_id
_entity_poly.type
_entity_poly.pdbx_seq_one_letter_code
_entity_poly.pdbx_strand_id
1 'polypeptide(L)'
;MCSLTFIYFYGNIITIRNISGSNEELLRNYEIYLNEPAEELNQNQKAILNKYPAEKLTVQSQIEPSMLESNDMGNSYKNYIARTDSVFVETSLLKTNLISKEAGRVQFTDEELQQNSHVVILPPDFLKSPDIPKSIKIMGKPYEIIGISGSSNNLYIPYTVFEDENLNINHISLMLKNELSDQENIEFESELQTEFPNARIAGSSMLKDNIKKQAPNQLFFVCTIYLLAIFSFMFLIKYMIDKNNGGDIICILVGATRKTIIKIIVLQNIILTFIVGIVGIVLHCALRNNLFELINTQPNIQYYFTDYLLILGMMVVISTIAIIPFLWSTFRHSLLDLKNKYILED
;
A
#
# COMPACT_ATOMS: atom_id res chain seq x y z
N MET A 1 10.76 22.21 1.28
CA MET A 1 9.70 21.61 2.08
C MET A 1 8.36 21.54 1.35
N CYS A 2 7.77 22.63 0.87
CA CYS A 2 6.46 22.60 0.20
C CYS A 2 6.35 21.60 -0.96
N SER A 3 7.36 21.48 -1.82
CA SER A 3 7.31 20.53 -2.95
C SER A 3 7.34 19.07 -2.49
N LEU A 4 8.11 18.74 -1.45
CA LEU A 4 8.12 17.39 -0.87
C LEU A 4 6.77 17.04 -0.21
N THR A 5 6.14 18.01 0.46
CA THR A 5 4.80 17.83 1.03
C THR A 5 3.74 17.58 -0.06
N PHE A 6 3.89 18.25 -1.21
CA PHE A 6 3.03 18.02 -2.38
C PHE A 6 3.20 16.61 -2.96
N ILE A 7 4.44 16.16 -3.11
CA ILE A 7 4.74 14.82 -3.61
C ILE A 7 4.20 13.77 -2.63
N TYR A 8 4.37 13.98 -1.34
CA TYR A 8 3.83 13.11 -0.29
C TYR A 8 2.29 13.08 -0.30
N PHE A 9 1.63 14.25 -0.47
CA PHE A 9 0.18 14.34 -0.61
C PHE A 9 -0.33 13.55 -1.81
N TYR A 10 0.29 13.74 -2.97
CA TYR A 10 -0.06 13.03 -4.18
C TYR A 10 0.19 11.52 -4.06
N GLY A 11 1.27 11.11 -3.39
CA GLY A 11 1.54 9.72 -3.07
C GLY A 11 0.44 9.09 -2.22
N ASN A 12 -0.09 9.80 -1.23
CA ASN A 12 -1.24 9.31 -0.45
C ASN A 12 -2.51 9.20 -1.30
N ILE A 13 -2.75 10.11 -2.25
CA ILE A 13 -3.86 9.98 -3.20
C ILE A 13 -3.68 8.76 -4.08
N ILE A 14 -2.47 8.51 -4.61
CA ILE A 14 -2.16 7.29 -5.37
C ILE A 14 -2.36 6.05 -4.48
N THR A 15 -1.90 6.09 -3.24
CA THR A 15 -2.09 4.99 -2.29
C THR A 15 -3.57 4.71 -2.05
N ILE A 16 -4.37 5.73 -1.79
CA ILE A 16 -5.83 5.61 -1.64
C ILE A 16 -6.46 5.05 -2.92
N ARG A 17 -6.03 5.52 -4.08
CA ARG A 17 -6.49 5.02 -5.39
C ARG A 17 -6.02 3.58 -5.66
N ASN A 18 -4.79 3.23 -5.30
CA ASN A 18 -4.25 1.88 -5.45
C ASN A 18 -4.85 0.92 -4.41
N ILE A 19 -5.09 1.39 -3.18
CA ILE A 19 -5.92 0.67 -2.20
C ILE A 19 -7.32 0.48 -2.76
N SER A 20 -7.87 1.44 -3.48
CA SER A 20 -9.14 1.31 -4.20
C SER A 20 -9.04 0.32 -5.37
N GLY A 21 -7.91 0.19 -6.05
CA GLY A 21 -7.66 -0.77 -7.14
C GLY A 21 -7.21 -2.16 -6.66
N SER A 22 -6.39 -2.26 -5.61
CA SER A 22 -6.11 -3.53 -4.91
C SER A 22 -7.29 -3.99 -4.04
N ASN A 23 -8.28 -3.14 -3.84
CA ASN A 23 -9.55 -3.48 -3.21
C ASN A 23 -10.38 -4.46 -4.05
N GLU A 24 -10.19 -4.58 -5.36
CA GLU A 24 -10.88 -5.62 -6.12
C GLU A 24 -10.52 -7.03 -5.62
N GLU A 25 -9.26 -7.27 -5.28
CA GLU A 25 -8.85 -8.53 -4.66
C GLU A 25 -9.33 -8.63 -3.21
N LEU A 26 -9.19 -7.55 -2.43
CA LEU A 26 -9.63 -7.52 -1.03
C LEU A 26 -11.16 -7.63 -0.90
N LEU A 27 -11.92 -7.05 -1.83
CA LEU A 27 -13.38 -7.10 -1.85
C LEU A 27 -13.94 -8.46 -2.26
N ARG A 28 -13.08 -9.33 -2.82
CA ARG A 28 -13.40 -10.71 -3.19
C ARG A 28 -12.87 -11.73 -2.19
N ASN A 29 -12.16 -11.27 -1.14
CA ASN A 29 -11.48 -12.13 -0.18
C ASN A 29 -12.28 -12.27 1.12
N TYR A 30 -12.37 -13.50 1.61
CA TYR A 30 -13.02 -13.88 2.85
C TYR A 30 -12.07 -14.74 3.66
N GLU A 31 -11.78 -14.30 4.88
CA GLU A 31 -10.91 -14.99 5.81
C GLU A 31 -11.73 -15.53 6.97
N ILE A 32 -11.68 -16.84 7.18
CA ILE A 32 -12.44 -17.55 8.22
C ILE A 32 -11.44 -18.10 9.22
N TYR A 33 -11.39 -17.50 10.39
CA TYR A 33 -10.54 -17.92 11.51
C TYR A 33 -11.34 -18.78 12.45
N LEU A 34 -11.01 -20.06 12.55
CA LEU A 34 -11.68 -20.98 13.45
C LEU A 34 -11.15 -20.81 14.87
N ASN A 35 -12.04 -20.56 15.84
CA ASN A 35 -11.64 -20.47 17.25
C ASN A 35 -11.23 -21.83 17.82
N GLU A 36 -11.85 -22.90 17.31
CA GLU A 36 -11.51 -24.28 17.61
C GLU A 36 -11.08 -24.94 16.30
N PRO A 37 -9.86 -25.54 16.26
CA PRO A 37 -9.37 -26.21 15.08
C PRO A 37 -10.29 -27.34 14.65
N ALA A 38 -10.59 -27.45 13.37
CA ALA A 38 -11.40 -28.51 12.80
C ALA A 38 -10.52 -29.59 12.17
N GLU A 39 -10.79 -30.85 12.44
CA GLU A 39 -10.08 -31.97 11.81
C GLU A 39 -10.46 -32.10 10.33
N GLU A 40 -11.73 -31.85 10.00
CA GLU A 40 -12.26 -31.95 8.64
C GLU A 40 -13.41 -30.96 8.42
N LEU A 41 -13.56 -30.48 7.18
CA LEU A 41 -14.72 -29.68 6.77
C LEU A 41 -15.90 -30.59 6.46
N ASN A 42 -17.05 -30.33 7.07
CA ASN A 42 -18.27 -31.07 6.78
C ASN A 42 -18.84 -30.72 5.39
N GLN A 43 -19.82 -31.49 4.91
CA GLN A 43 -20.39 -31.30 3.58
C GLN A 43 -21.05 -29.95 3.39
N ASN A 44 -21.72 -29.40 4.41
CA ASN A 44 -22.36 -28.08 4.35
C ASN A 44 -21.30 -26.97 4.24
N GLN A 45 -20.23 -27.06 5.02
CA GLN A 45 -19.08 -26.14 4.96
C GLN A 45 -18.41 -26.18 3.59
N LYS A 46 -18.17 -27.37 3.04
CA LYS A 46 -17.65 -27.52 1.67
C LYS A 46 -18.64 -26.94 0.63
N ALA A 47 -19.94 -27.12 0.82
CA ALA A 47 -20.96 -26.61 -0.10
C ALA A 47 -21.03 -25.07 -0.09
N ILE A 48 -21.01 -24.42 1.08
CA ILE A 48 -21.03 -22.96 1.17
C ILE A 48 -19.77 -22.33 0.59
N LEU A 49 -18.59 -22.92 0.82
CA LEU A 49 -17.32 -22.44 0.24
C LEU A 49 -17.29 -22.55 -1.30
N ASN A 50 -18.07 -23.47 -1.87
CA ASN A 50 -18.19 -23.64 -3.32
C ASN A 50 -19.45 -22.96 -3.91
N LYS A 51 -20.22 -22.22 -3.12
CA LYS A 51 -21.45 -21.55 -3.58
C LYS A 51 -21.20 -20.59 -4.73
N TYR A 52 -20.10 -19.85 -4.65
CA TYR A 52 -19.66 -18.92 -5.70
C TYR A 52 -18.35 -19.40 -6.33
N PRO A 53 -18.12 -19.08 -7.61
CA PRO A 53 -16.86 -19.44 -8.28
C PRO A 53 -15.66 -18.82 -7.57
N ALA A 54 -14.81 -19.65 -7.01
CA ALA A 54 -13.60 -19.21 -6.34
C ALA A 54 -12.40 -19.15 -7.32
N GLU A 55 -11.54 -18.18 -7.12
CA GLU A 55 -10.23 -18.06 -7.74
C GLU A 55 -9.19 -18.77 -6.88
N LYS A 56 -9.28 -18.59 -5.57
CA LYS A 56 -8.40 -19.19 -4.58
C LYS A 56 -9.25 -19.72 -3.41
N LEU A 57 -8.99 -20.95 -2.99
CA LEU A 57 -9.56 -21.54 -1.78
C LEU A 57 -8.45 -22.35 -1.10
N THR A 58 -7.98 -21.84 0.03
CA THR A 58 -6.90 -22.48 0.78
C THR A 58 -7.33 -22.73 2.21
N VAL A 59 -6.79 -23.79 2.80
CA VAL A 59 -6.90 -24.09 4.22
C VAL A 59 -5.51 -24.08 4.85
N GLN A 60 -5.44 -23.68 6.09
CA GLN A 60 -4.20 -23.50 6.80
C GLN A 60 -4.24 -24.19 8.15
N SER A 61 -3.16 -24.86 8.48
CA SER A 61 -2.88 -25.44 9.79
C SER A 61 -1.70 -24.73 10.44
N GLN A 62 -1.72 -24.68 11.75
CA GLN A 62 -0.61 -24.20 12.55
C GLN A 62 0.09 -25.40 13.22
N ILE A 63 1.39 -25.54 12.97
CA ILE A 63 2.21 -26.58 13.59
C ILE A 63 3.29 -25.96 14.47
N GLU A 64 3.76 -26.70 15.45
CA GLU A 64 4.90 -26.27 16.26
C GLU A 64 6.20 -26.33 15.45
N PRO A 65 7.12 -25.37 15.63
CA PRO A 65 8.41 -25.38 14.96
C PRO A 65 9.24 -26.65 15.22
N SER A 66 9.04 -27.28 16.37
CA SER A 66 9.66 -28.56 16.74
C SER A 66 9.28 -29.75 15.85
N MET A 67 8.16 -29.62 15.12
CA MET A 67 7.69 -30.63 14.15
C MET A 67 8.41 -30.56 12.80
N LEU A 68 9.29 -29.59 12.62
CA LEU A 68 10.11 -29.44 11.43
C LEU A 68 11.54 -29.86 11.72
N GLU A 69 12.06 -30.81 10.97
CA GLU A 69 13.41 -31.27 11.07
C GLU A 69 14.11 -31.23 9.71
N SER A 70 15.32 -30.69 9.66
CA SER A 70 16.20 -30.82 8.50
C SER A 70 17.65 -30.79 8.91
N ASN A 71 18.38 -31.78 8.44
CA ASN A 71 19.84 -31.90 8.65
C ASN A 71 20.64 -31.05 7.64
N ASP A 72 20.03 -30.75 6.48
CA ASP A 72 20.72 -30.14 5.33
C ASP A 72 20.42 -28.63 5.19
N MET A 73 19.49 -28.09 5.96
CA MET A 73 19.16 -26.66 5.96
C MET A 73 20.09 -25.91 6.91
N GLY A 74 20.89 -25.00 6.36
CA GLY A 74 21.87 -24.21 7.07
C GLY A 74 21.31 -23.28 8.16
N ASN A 75 22.11 -22.31 8.60
CA ASN A 75 21.76 -21.37 9.69
C ASN A 75 20.45 -20.59 9.50
N SER A 76 19.97 -20.43 8.26
CA SER A 76 18.71 -19.71 7.96
C SER A 76 17.47 -20.43 8.50
N TYR A 77 17.42 -21.76 8.38
CA TYR A 77 16.34 -22.57 8.92
C TYR A 77 16.29 -22.51 10.46
N LYS A 78 17.46 -22.64 11.10
CA LYS A 78 17.55 -22.51 12.56
C LYS A 78 17.13 -21.13 13.05
N ASN A 79 17.48 -20.08 12.30
CA ASN A 79 17.08 -18.71 12.62
C ASN A 79 15.58 -18.46 12.40
N TYR A 80 14.97 -19.10 11.38
CA TYR A 80 13.54 -19.04 11.15
C TYR A 80 12.77 -19.70 12.31
N ILE A 81 13.11 -20.93 12.66
CA ILE A 81 12.51 -21.66 13.78
C ILE A 81 12.68 -20.92 15.11
N ALA A 82 13.84 -20.31 15.35
CA ALA A 82 14.09 -19.59 16.60
C ALA A 82 13.30 -18.27 16.73
N ARG A 83 12.74 -17.76 15.64
CA ARG A 83 11.99 -16.49 15.61
C ARG A 83 10.47 -16.65 15.55
N THR A 84 9.99 -17.85 15.24
CA THR A 84 8.57 -18.12 15.06
C THR A 84 8.04 -19.01 16.17
N ASP A 85 6.97 -18.57 16.83
CA ASP A 85 6.24 -19.38 17.82
C ASP A 85 5.42 -20.48 17.15
N SER A 86 5.23 -20.38 15.83
CA SER A 86 4.43 -21.32 15.04
C SER A 86 4.79 -21.27 13.56
N VAL A 87 4.60 -22.39 12.88
CA VAL A 87 4.77 -22.53 11.43
C VAL A 87 3.43 -22.84 10.81
N PHE A 88 3.09 -22.12 9.74
CA PHE A 88 1.84 -22.32 9.02
C PHE A 88 2.05 -23.24 7.83
N VAL A 89 1.26 -24.31 7.78
CA VAL A 89 1.15 -25.21 6.64
C VAL A 89 -0.14 -24.91 5.91
N GLU A 90 -0.07 -24.61 4.63
CA GLU A 90 -1.19 -24.22 3.80
C GLU A 90 -1.35 -25.21 2.65
N THR A 91 -2.58 -25.48 2.26
CA THR A 91 -2.90 -26.25 1.07
C THR A 91 -4.03 -25.62 0.30
N SER A 92 -4.11 -25.89 -1.00
CA SER A 92 -5.20 -25.42 -1.86
C SER A 92 -6.21 -26.52 -2.12
N LEU A 93 -7.49 -26.14 -2.01
CA LEU A 93 -8.63 -26.96 -2.43
C LEU A 93 -8.94 -26.78 -3.92
N LEU A 94 -8.33 -25.81 -4.59
CA LEU A 94 -8.49 -25.53 -6.01
C LEU A 94 -7.17 -25.63 -6.73
N LYS A 95 -7.21 -26.09 -7.98
CA LYS A 95 -6.06 -26.11 -8.86
C LYS A 95 -5.81 -24.71 -9.44
N THR A 96 -5.00 -23.91 -8.76
CA THR A 96 -4.71 -22.53 -9.15
C THR A 96 -3.22 -22.20 -8.96
N ASN A 97 -2.75 -21.18 -9.69
CA ASN A 97 -1.41 -20.60 -9.49
C ASN A 97 -1.43 -19.69 -8.26
N LEU A 98 -1.16 -20.27 -7.10
CA LEU A 98 -1.40 -19.62 -5.82
C LEU A 98 -0.27 -18.69 -5.38
N ILE A 99 0.93 -18.84 -5.92
CA ILE A 99 2.13 -18.30 -5.32
C ILE A 99 3.07 -17.77 -6.40
N SER A 100 3.69 -16.61 -6.16
CA SER A 100 4.80 -16.15 -7.00
C SER A 100 6.00 -17.07 -6.81
N LYS A 101 6.74 -17.28 -7.91
CA LYS A 101 7.90 -18.17 -7.94
C LYS A 101 9.17 -17.41 -7.59
N GLU A 102 9.99 -17.92 -6.70
CA GLU A 102 11.37 -17.49 -6.49
C GLU A 102 12.37 -18.51 -7.04
N ALA A 103 12.18 -19.79 -6.72
CA ALA A 103 13.01 -20.86 -7.25
C ALA A 103 12.23 -22.16 -7.39
N GLY A 104 12.67 -23.06 -8.27
CA GLY A 104 12.03 -24.35 -8.47
C GLY A 104 10.65 -24.27 -9.11
N ARG A 105 9.72 -25.11 -8.70
CA ARG A 105 8.33 -25.23 -9.15
C ARG A 105 7.39 -24.86 -8.01
N VAL A 106 6.40 -24.01 -8.26
CA VAL A 106 5.42 -23.54 -7.29
C VAL A 106 4.00 -24.03 -7.57
N GLN A 107 3.89 -25.13 -8.32
CA GLN A 107 2.64 -25.81 -8.63
C GLN A 107 2.80 -27.29 -8.41
N PHE A 108 1.79 -27.92 -7.84
CA PHE A 108 1.69 -29.36 -7.76
C PHE A 108 1.19 -29.94 -9.08
N THR A 109 1.70 -31.11 -9.49
CA THR A 109 1.17 -31.86 -10.62
C THR A 109 -0.12 -32.58 -10.24
N ASP A 110 -0.91 -33.02 -11.24
CA ASP A 110 -2.13 -33.78 -10.96
C ASP A 110 -1.83 -35.10 -10.25
N GLU A 111 -0.71 -35.73 -10.56
CA GLU A 111 -0.25 -36.95 -9.92
C GLU A 111 0.08 -36.71 -8.44
N GLU A 112 0.75 -35.61 -8.11
CA GLU A 112 1.09 -35.24 -6.74
C GLU A 112 -0.15 -34.93 -5.90
N LEU A 113 -1.17 -34.33 -6.49
CA LEU A 113 -2.43 -34.03 -5.83
C LEU A 113 -3.28 -35.28 -5.60
N GLN A 114 -3.13 -36.33 -6.42
CA GLN A 114 -3.94 -37.56 -6.34
C GLN A 114 -3.25 -38.68 -5.56
N GLN A 115 -1.92 -38.74 -5.53
CA GLN A 115 -1.14 -39.88 -5.03
C GLN A 115 -0.55 -39.68 -3.63
N ASN A 116 -1.04 -38.71 -2.85
CA ASN A 116 -0.50 -38.38 -1.52
C ASN A 116 1.03 -38.20 -1.53
N SER A 117 1.52 -37.51 -2.56
CA SER A 117 2.96 -37.28 -2.73
C SER A 117 3.48 -36.30 -1.68
N HIS A 118 4.44 -36.73 -0.87
CA HIS A 118 5.06 -35.91 0.16
C HIS A 118 6.02 -34.90 -0.48
N VAL A 119 5.46 -33.86 -1.09
CA VAL A 119 6.19 -32.73 -1.69
C VAL A 119 5.83 -31.44 -0.97
N VAL A 120 6.77 -30.48 -0.93
CA VAL A 120 6.58 -29.21 -0.23
C VAL A 120 7.14 -28.04 -1.03
N ILE A 121 6.47 -26.91 -0.97
CA ILE A 121 6.95 -25.60 -1.42
C ILE A 121 7.27 -24.78 -0.16
N LEU A 122 8.49 -24.28 -0.05
CA LEU A 122 8.96 -23.56 1.13
C LEU A 122 8.75 -22.04 0.98
N PRO A 123 8.63 -21.30 2.10
CA PRO A 123 8.65 -19.84 2.09
C PRO A 123 10.07 -19.30 1.77
N PRO A 124 10.19 -18.03 1.34
CA PRO A 124 11.46 -17.45 0.90
C PRO A 124 12.51 -17.34 2.01
N ASP A 125 12.08 -17.27 3.27
CA ASP A 125 13.00 -17.20 4.42
C ASP A 125 13.90 -18.43 4.57
N PHE A 126 13.57 -19.52 3.90
CA PHE A 126 14.40 -20.71 3.81
C PHE A 126 15.52 -20.59 2.75
N LEU A 127 15.46 -19.56 1.90
CA LEU A 127 16.39 -19.29 0.80
C LEU A 127 17.55 -18.37 1.20
N LYS A 128 18.35 -18.69 2.19
CA LYS A 128 19.62 -17.95 2.38
C LYS A 128 20.84 -18.75 1.94
N SER A 129 20.64 -19.93 1.37
CA SER A 129 21.70 -20.77 0.80
C SER A 129 21.52 -20.86 -0.72
N PRO A 130 22.59 -20.81 -1.53
CA PRO A 130 22.51 -21.00 -2.97
C PRO A 130 22.03 -22.40 -3.39
N ASP A 131 22.13 -23.38 -2.49
CA ASP A 131 21.68 -24.74 -2.70
C ASP A 131 20.35 -24.98 -2.00
N ILE A 132 19.30 -25.23 -2.77
CA ILE A 132 17.99 -25.65 -2.25
C ILE A 132 18.16 -27.08 -1.68
N PRO A 133 17.87 -27.30 -0.38
CA PRO A 133 17.92 -28.63 0.18
C PRO A 133 16.95 -29.58 -0.54
N LYS A 134 17.28 -30.86 -0.61
CA LYS A 134 16.45 -31.82 -1.35
C LYS A 134 15.20 -32.24 -0.59
N SER A 135 15.26 -32.25 0.72
CA SER A 135 14.14 -32.69 1.56
C SER A 135 14.11 -32.01 2.92
N ILE A 136 12.91 -31.95 3.50
CA ILE A 136 12.64 -31.52 4.87
C ILE A 136 11.74 -32.58 5.53
N LYS A 137 11.88 -32.79 6.83
CA LYS A 137 10.91 -33.57 7.59
C LYS A 137 9.87 -32.66 8.20
N ILE A 138 8.61 -32.97 7.96
CA ILE A 138 7.45 -32.33 8.58
C ILE A 138 6.75 -33.41 9.38
N MET A 139 6.57 -33.21 10.69
CA MET A 139 5.96 -34.19 11.61
C MET A 139 6.61 -35.59 11.54
N GLY A 140 7.94 -35.61 11.35
CA GLY A 140 8.73 -36.85 11.26
C GLY A 140 8.74 -37.54 9.90
N LYS A 141 7.91 -37.12 8.93
CA LYS A 141 7.88 -37.67 7.57
C LYS A 141 8.72 -36.83 6.60
N PRO A 142 9.46 -37.45 5.67
CA PRO A 142 10.27 -36.72 4.69
C PRO A 142 9.42 -36.17 3.56
N TYR A 143 9.61 -34.87 3.23
CA TYR A 143 9.00 -34.18 2.10
C TYR A 143 10.07 -33.73 1.13
N GLU A 144 9.87 -33.98 -0.15
CA GLU A 144 10.73 -33.47 -1.20
C GLU A 144 10.43 -31.99 -1.47
N ILE A 145 11.47 -31.15 -1.50
CA ILE A 145 11.32 -29.74 -1.76
C ILE A 145 11.30 -29.51 -3.28
N ILE A 146 10.14 -29.10 -3.80
CA ILE A 146 9.93 -28.89 -5.23
C ILE A 146 10.14 -27.43 -5.65
N GLY A 147 10.06 -26.49 -4.72
CA GLY A 147 10.24 -25.08 -5.01
C GLY A 147 10.17 -24.18 -3.80
N ILE A 148 10.35 -22.89 -4.07
CA ILE A 148 10.31 -21.82 -3.09
C ILE A 148 9.38 -20.73 -3.56
N SER A 149 8.47 -20.34 -2.67
CA SER A 149 7.54 -19.23 -2.86
C SER A 149 8.26 -17.90 -2.79
N GLY A 150 7.88 -16.94 -3.63
CA GLY A 150 8.38 -15.57 -3.58
C GLY A 150 7.50 -14.60 -2.78
N SER A 151 6.32 -15.03 -2.31
CA SER A 151 5.34 -14.11 -1.71
C SER A 151 4.63 -14.63 -0.46
N SER A 152 4.88 -15.86 -0.04
CA SER A 152 4.21 -16.47 1.09
C SER A 152 5.19 -16.89 2.18
N ASN A 153 4.81 -16.66 3.43
CA ASN A 153 5.56 -17.14 4.60
C ASN A 153 5.11 -18.54 5.07
N ASN A 154 4.24 -19.20 4.28
CA ASN A 154 3.67 -20.49 4.63
C ASN A 154 4.35 -21.62 3.86
N LEU A 155 4.37 -22.82 4.46
CA LEU A 155 4.71 -24.07 3.79
C LEU A 155 3.48 -24.54 3.00
N TYR A 156 3.67 -24.96 1.75
CA TYR A 156 2.58 -25.52 0.94
C TYR A 156 2.79 -27.00 0.72
N ILE A 157 1.77 -27.80 1.00
CA ILE A 157 1.74 -29.24 0.74
C ILE A 157 0.47 -29.58 -0.07
N PRO A 158 0.41 -30.74 -0.76
CA PRO A 158 -0.82 -31.17 -1.44
C PRO A 158 -1.98 -31.40 -0.45
N TYR A 159 -3.22 -31.12 -0.90
CA TYR A 159 -4.40 -31.26 -0.05
C TYR A 159 -4.62 -32.68 0.47
N THR A 160 -4.38 -33.70 -0.36
CA THR A 160 -4.50 -35.10 0.03
C THR A 160 -3.56 -35.48 1.18
N VAL A 161 -2.33 -34.96 1.15
CA VAL A 161 -1.36 -35.16 2.24
C VAL A 161 -1.77 -34.39 3.50
N PHE A 162 -2.37 -33.20 3.35
CA PHE A 162 -2.87 -32.42 4.48
C PHE A 162 -3.96 -33.17 5.25
N GLU A 163 -4.90 -33.83 4.54
CA GLU A 163 -5.92 -34.69 5.16
C GLU A 163 -5.31 -35.93 5.81
N ASP A 164 -4.40 -36.63 5.13
CA ASP A 164 -3.76 -37.85 5.66
C ASP A 164 -2.93 -37.61 6.93
N GLU A 165 -2.33 -36.43 7.07
CA GLU A 165 -1.58 -36.04 8.26
C GLU A 165 -2.48 -35.59 9.42
N ASN A 166 -3.80 -35.58 9.26
CA ASN A 166 -4.78 -35.09 10.23
C ASN A 166 -4.41 -33.69 10.74
N LEU A 167 -3.99 -32.81 9.82
CA LEU A 167 -3.66 -31.42 10.17
C LEU A 167 -4.95 -30.65 10.46
N ASN A 168 -5.03 -30.12 11.65
CA ASN A 168 -6.19 -29.34 12.08
C ASN A 168 -6.29 -28.04 11.31
N ILE A 169 -7.46 -27.77 10.73
CA ILE A 169 -7.75 -26.54 10.02
C ILE A 169 -8.00 -25.42 11.03
N ASN A 170 -7.18 -24.39 11.01
CA ASN A 170 -7.32 -23.22 11.87
C ASN A 170 -7.86 -22.00 11.12
N HIS A 171 -7.60 -21.96 9.80
CA HIS A 171 -7.91 -20.81 8.99
C HIS A 171 -8.27 -21.23 7.57
N ILE A 172 -9.25 -20.56 6.97
CA ILE A 172 -9.68 -20.77 5.59
C ILE A 172 -9.63 -19.41 4.89
N SER A 173 -8.95 -19.34 3.74
CA SER A 173 -8.93 -18.17 2.88
C SER A 173 -9.65 -18.49 1.58
N LEU A 174 -10.70 -17.73 1.29
CA LEU A 174 -11.52 -17.84 0.09
C LEU A 174 -11.47 -16.54 -0.69
N MET A 175 -10.96 -16.58 -1.93
CA MET A 175 -11.00 -15.47 -2.86
C MET A 175 -11.92 -15.83 -4.03
N LEU A 176 -12.97 -15.05 -4.22
CA LEU A 176 -13.93 -15.25 -5.30
C LEU A 176 -13.37 -14.71 -6.62
N LYS A 177 -13.84 -15.26 -7.76
CA LYS A 177 -13.48 -14.74 -9.09
C LYS A 177 -14.04 -13.35 -9.35
N ASN A 178 -15.25 -13.08 -8.86
CA ASN A 178 -15.95 -11.81 -9.04
C ASN A 178 -16.34 -11.23 -7.69
N GLU A 179 -16.41 -9.91 -7.62
CA GLU A 179 -16.99 -9.20 -6.46
C GLU A 179 -18.49 -9.47 -6.40
N LEU A 180 -19.00 -9.74 -5.20
CA LEU A 180 -20.42 -9.85 -4.93
C LEU A 180 -21.05 -8.46 -4.77
N SER A 181 -22.31 -8.32 -5.12
CA SER A 181 -23.09 -7.13 -4.78
C SER A 181 -23.18 -6.96 -3.25
N ASP A 182 -23.46 -5.77 -2.76
CA ASP A 182 -23.52 -5.51 -1.31
C ASP A 182 -24.56 -6.38 -0.62
N GLN A 183 -25.67 -6.72 -1.29
CA GLN A 183 -26.71 -7.59 -0.74
C GLN A 183 -26.29 -9.05 -0.71
N GLU A 184 -25.74 -9.57 -1.81
CA GLU A 184 -25.21 -10.93 -1.88
C GLU A 184 -24.08 -11.16 -0.87
N ASN A 185 -23.28 -10.14 -0.63
CA ASN A 185 -22.19 -10.15 0.32
C ASN A 185 -22.70 -10.31 1.77
N ILE A 186 -23.71 -9.54 2.16
CA ILE A 186 -24.34 -9.64 3.49
C ILE A 186 -24.97 -11.02 3.68
N GLU A 187 -25.67 -11.53 2.66
CA GLU A 187 -26.26 -12.87 2.68
C GLU A 187 -25.17 -13.94 2.81
N PHE A 188 -24.13 -13.87 2.02
CA PHE A 188 -23.03 -14.83 2.04
C PHE A 188 -22.27 -14.83 3.36
N GLU A 189 -21.94 -13.65 3.91
CA GLU A 189 -21.31 -13.55 5.24
C GLU A 189 -22.20 -14.11 6.35
N SER A 190 -23.52 -13.90 6.27
CA SER A 190 -24.49 -14.48 7.21
C SER A 190 -24.57 -16.01 7.12
N GLU A 191 -24.53 -16.56 5.90
CA GLU A 191 -24.51 -18.00 5.67
C GLU A 191 -23.19 -18.62 6.16
N LEU A 192 -22.04 -17.96 5.87
CA LEU A 192 -20.75 -18.39 6.42
C LEU A 192 -20.77 -18.41 7.95
N GLN A 193 -21.35 -17.38 8.59
CA GLN A 193 -21.46 -17.33 10.05
C GLN A 193 -22.37 -18.43 10.60
N THR A 194 -23.36 -18.87 9.82
CA THR A 194 -24.28 -19.98 10.20
C THR A 194 -23.56 -21.33 10.13
N GLU A 195 -22.77 -21.56 9.09
CA GLU A 195 -22.04 -22.82 8.91
C GLU A 195 -20.72 -22.88 9.74
N PHE A 196 -20.19 -21.72 10.12
CA PHE A 196 -19.03 -21.58 11.00
C PHE A 196 -19.38 -20.74 12.25
N PRO A 197 -20.25 -21.23 13.15
CA PRO A 197 -20.82 -20.42 14.25
C PRO A 197 -19.77 -19.89 15.23
N ASN A 198 -18.68 -20.61 15.42
CA ASN A 198 -17.61 -20.25 16.35
C ASN A 198 -16.40 -19.62 15.63
N ALA A 199 -16.53 -19.27 14.34
CA ALA A 199 -15.44 -18.65 13.59
C ALA A 199 -15.57 -17.14 13.56
N ARG A 200 -14.42 -16.47 13.47
CA ARG A 200 -14.34 -15.05 13.14
C ARG A 200 -14.21 -14.92 11.62
N ILE A 201 -15.22 -14.34 11.00
CA ILE A 201 -15.23 -14.09 9.56
C ILE A 201 -14.81 -12.66 9.30
N ALA A 202 -13.76 -12.48 8.50
CA ALA A 202 -13.35 -11.20 7.96
C ALA A 202 -13.70 -11.17 6.48
N GLY A 203 -14.91 -10.71 6.17
CA GLY A 203 -15.41 -10.58 4.81
C GLY A 203 -15.20 -9.18 4.24
N SER A 204 -15.66 -9.00 3.01
CA SER A 204 -15.51 -7.74 2.27
C SER A 204 -16.30 -6.59 2.90
N SER A 205 -17.41 -6.86 3.60
CA SER A 205 -18.21 -5.84 4.31
C SER A 205 -17.41 -5.18 5.43
N MET A 206 -16.70 -5.98 6.24
CA MET A 206 -15.86 -5.50 7.33
C MET A 206 -14.68 -4.67 6.81
N LEU A 207 -14.09 -5.07 5.68
CA LEU A 207 -13.00 -4.35 5.02
C LEU A 207 -13.49 -3.01 4.45
N LYS A 208 -14.65 -3.00 3.76
CA LYS A 208 -15.30 -1.77 3.26
C LYS A 208 -15.56 -0.79 4.40
N ASP A 209 -16.06 -1.25 5.53
CA ASP A 209 -16.33 -0.42 6.71
C ASP A 209 -15.06 0.12 7.37
N ASN A 210 -14.00 -0.68 7.48
CA ASN A 210 -12.72 -0.25 8.01
C ASN A 210 -12.06 0.81 7.12
N ILE A 211 -12.10 0.63 5.81
CA ILE A 211 -11.60 1.60 4.83
C ILE A 211 -12.40 2.90 4.92
N LYS A 212 -13.74 2.84 4.95
CA LYS A 212 -14.60 4.01 5.11
C LYS A 212 -14.34 4.77 6.41
N LYS A 213 -13.99 4.08 7.50
CA LYS A 213 -13.68 4.70 8.80
C LYS A 213 -12.27 5.28 8.88
N GLN A 214 -11.28 4.67 8.23
CA GLN A 214 -9.89 5.10 8.28
C GLN A 214 -9.54 6.17 7.24
N ALA A 215 -10.13 6.10 6.04
CA ALA A 215 -9.87 7.03 4.95
C ALA A 215 -10.09 8.52 5.33
N PRO A 216 -11.18 8.90 6.03
CA PRO A 216 -11.38 10.30 6.42
C PRO A 216 -10.30 10.83 7.35
N ASN A 217 -9.84 10.04 8.31
CA ASN A 217 -8.83 10.46 9.28
C ASN A 217 -7.46 10.67 8.62
N GLN A 218 -7.07 9.77 7.73
CA GLN A 218 -5.83 9.92 6.94
C GLN A 218 -5.92 11.12 6.01
N LEU A 219 -7.05 11.27 5.32
CA LEU A 219 -7.29 12.40 4.42
C LEU A 219 -7.26 13.74 5.18
N PHE A 220 -7.89 13.82 6.35
CA PHE A 220 -7.88 15.01 7.20
C PHE A 220 -6.47 15.37 7.64
N PHE A 221 -5.67 14.41 8.10
CA PHE A 221 -4.28 14.64 8.51
C PHE A 221 -3.42 15.16 7.35
N VAL A 222 -3.53 14.53 6.19
CA VAL A 222 -2.81 14.92 4.97
C VAL A 222 -3.25 16.30 4.49
N CYS A 223 -4.56 16.60 4.49
CA CYS A 223 -5.07 17.93 4.17
C CYS A 223 -4.56 19.02 5.13
N THR A 224 -4.45 18.70 6.42
CA THR A 224 -3.93 19.65 7.42
C THR A 224 -2.49 20.01 7.16
N ILE A 225 -1.61 19.01 6.93
CA ILE A 225 -0.20 19.23 6.57
C ILE A 225 -0.09 20.06 5.29
N TYR A 226 -0.93 19.76 4.32
CA TYR A 226 -0.97 20.47 3.05
C TYR A 226 -1.37 21.94 3.20
N LEU A 227 -2.41 22.22 3.99
CA LEU A 227 -2.82 23.60 4.30
C LEU A 227 -1.69 24.37 5.00
N LEU A 228 -1.00 23.76 5.97
CA LEU A 228 0.15 24.38 6.63
C LEU A 228 1.28 24.70 5.64
N ALA A 229 1.53 23.82 4.67
CA ALA A 229 2.52 24.06 3.62
C ALA A 229 2.12 25.24 2.70
N ILE A 230 0.83 25.33 2.32
CA ILE A 230 0.30 26.46 1.55
C ILE A 230 0.46 27.77 2.33
N PHE A 231 0.06 27.82 3.60
CA PHE A 231 0.22 29.02 4.44
C PHE A 231 1.67 29.45 4.52
N SER A 232 2.60 28.52 4.78
CA SER A 232 4.04 28.82 4.81
C SER A 232 4.52 29.42 3.51
N PHE A 233 4.06 28.88 2.37
CA PHE A 233 4.39 29.40 1.05
C PHE A 233 3.80 30.80 0.80
N MET A 234 2.57 31.02 1.23
CA MET A 234 1.92 32.33 1.14
C MET A 234 2.70 33.41 1.90
N PHE A 235 3.18 33.12 3.11
CA PHE A 235 4.02 34.06 3.85
C PHE A 235 5.33 34.36 3.15
N LEU A 236 5.96 33.37 2.52
CA LEU A 236 7.17 33.59 1.73
C LEU A 236 6.91 34.53 0.54
N ILE A 237 5.81 34.28 -0.19
CA ILE A 237 5.43 35.15 -1.33
C ILE A 237 5.16 36.56 -0.84
N LYS A 238 4.42 36.72 0.25
CA LYS A 238 4.17 38.04 0.84
C LYS A 238 5.46 38.76 1.16
N TYR A 239 6.41 38.11 1.84
CA TYR A 239 7.71 38.65 2.15
C TYR A 239 8.47 39.11 0.87
N MET A 240 8.43 38.30 -0.20
CA MET A 240 9.06 38.66 -1.46
C MET A 240 8.42 39.91 -2.10
N ILE A 241 7.08 40.00 -2.10
CA ILE A 241 6.35 41.17 -2.63
C ILE A 241 6.73 42.41 -1.80
N ASP A 242 6.68 42.34 -0.48
CA ASP A 242 7.02 43.45 0.41
C ASP A 242 8.45 43.91 0.24
N LYS A 243 9.40 43.00 0.04
CA LYS A 243 10.81 43.33 -0.21
C LYS A 243 11.04 44.00 -1.56
N ASN A 244 10.27 43.65 -2.59
CA ASN A 244 10.42 44.19 -3.96
C ASN A 244 9.57 45.44 -4.20
N ASN A 245 8.67 45.80 -3.28
CA ASN A 245 7.76 46.95 -3.44
C ASN A 245 8.45 48.26 -3.79
N GLY A 246 9.65 48.53 -3.25
CA GLY A 246 10.42 49.73 -3.60
C GLY A 246 10.78 49.82 -5.09
N GLY A 247 11.21 48.71 -5.67
CA GLY A 247 11.52 48.62 -7.10
C GLY A 247 10.27 48.73 -7.98
N ASP A 248 9.17 48.13 -7.55
CA ASP A 248 7.88 48.15 -8.27
C ASP A 248 7.28 49.57 -8.30
N ILE A 249 7.43 50.36 -7.22
CA ILE A 249 7.02 51.77 -7.15
C ILE A 249 7.86 52.62 -8.11
N ILE A 250 9.17 52.41 -8.17
CA ILE A 250 10.05 53.10 -9.12
C ILE A 250 9.61 52.81 -10.55
N CYS A 251 9.31 51.57 -10.88
CA CYS A 251 8.81 51.21 -12.21
C CYS A 251 7.50 51.91 -12.56
N ILE A 252 6.58 52.08 -11.60
CA ILE A 252 5.33 52.83 -11.81
C ILE A 252 5.63 54.31 -12.04
N LEU A 253 6.56 54.91 -11.29
CA LEU A 253 6.97 56.29 -11.43
C LEU A 253 7.60 56.60 -12.81
N VAL A 254 8.30 55.63 -13.38
CA VAL A 254 8.89 55.71 -14.74
C VAL A 254 7.87 55.39 -15.85
N GLY A 255 6.61 55.09 -15.51
CA GLY A 255 5.54 54.93 -16.47
C GLY A 255 5.02 53.52 -16.73
N ALA A 256 5.46 52.52 -15.95
CA ALA A 256 4.93 51.19 -16.05
C ALA A 256 3.47 51.13 -15.57
N THR A 257 2.61 50.40 -16.30
CA THR A 257 1.22 50.22 -15.90
C THR A 257 1.13 49.19 -14.76
N ARG A 258 0.13 49.33 -13.86
CA ARG A 258 -0.16 48.34 -12.81
C ARG A 258 -0.30 46.92 -13.37
N LYS A 259 -0.89 46.79 -14.56
CA LYS A 259 -1.06 45.48 -15.22
C LYS A 259 0.30 44.84 -15.58
N THR A 260 1.29 45.67 -15.98
CA THR A 260 2.64 45.21 -16.32
C THR A 260 3.36 44.69 -15.09
N ILE A 261 3.24 45.40 -13.96
CA ILE A 261 3.87 44.96 -12.71
C ILE A 261 3.22 43.66 -12.18
N ILE A 262 1.91 43.55 -12.19
CA ILE A 262 1.21 42.33 -11.83
C ILE A 262 1.71 41.15 -12.67
N LYS A 263 1.84 41.33 -14.01
CA LYS A 263 2.39 40.28 -14.89
C LYS A 263 3.80 39.89 -14.51
N ILE A 264 4.67 40.84 -14.17
CA ILE A 264 6.05 40.58 -13.76
C ILE A 264 6.05 39.76 -12.46
N ILE A 265 5.30 40.16 -11.44
CA ILE A 265 5.23 39.47 -10.16
C ILE A 265 4.69 38.04 -10.35
N VAL A 266 3.63 37.85 -11.14
CA VAL A 266 3.08 36.52 -11.44
C VAL A 266 4.11 35.66 -12.17
N LEU A 267 4.81 36.23 -13.17
CA LEU A 267 5.83 35.49 -13.91
C LEU A 267 6.99 35.08 -13.01
N GLN A 268 7.48 35.98 -12.15
CA GLN A 268 8.52 35.67 -11.16
C GLN A 268 8.09 34.56 -10.21
N ASN A 269 6.83 34.58 -9.75
CA ASN A 269 6.27 33.51 -8.90
C ASN A 269 6.21 32.17 -9.64
N ILE A 270 5.80 32.14 -10.91
CA ILE A 270 5.77 30.93 -11.72
C ILE A 270 7.16 30.35 -11.88
N ILE A 271 8.15 31.17 -12.24
CA ILE A 271 9.55 30.75 -12.41
C ILE A 271 10.10 30.20 -11.09
N LEU A 272 9.89 30.91 -9.98
CA LEU A 272 10.37 30.47 -8.67
C LEU A 272 9.72 29.13 -8.26
N THR A 273 8.40 29.02 -8.43
CA THR A 273 7.67 27.78 -8.10
C THR A 273 8.16 26.60 -8.95
N PHE A 274 8.42 26.85 -10.23
CA PHE A 274 8.95 25.85 -11.13
C PHE A 274 10.34 25.36 -10.70
N ILE A 275 11.25 26.28 -10.37
CA ILE A 275 12.60 25.94 -9.88
C ILE A 275 12.51 25.13 -8.56
N VAL A 276 11.72 25.62 -7.59
CA VAL A 276 11.52 24.94 -6.30
C VAL A 276 10.87 23.57 -6.49
N GLY A 277 9.96 23.45 -7.45
CA GLY A 277 9.30 22.18 -7.82
C GLY A 277 10.31 21.17 -8.35
N ILE A 278 11.18 21.57 -9.29
CA ILE A 278 12.22 20.69 -9.85
C ILE A 278 13.19 20.24 -8.74
N VAL A 279 13.66 21.18 -7.91
CA VAL A 279 14.57 20.85 -6.79
C VAL A 279 13.90 19.84 -5.85
N GLY A 280 12.61 19.99 -5.56
CA GLY A 280 11.88 19.05 -4.75
C GLY A 280 11.74 17.68 -5.38
N ILE A 281 11.49 17.59 -6.69
CA ILE A 281 11.44 16.32 -7.42
C ILE A 281 12.81 15.62 -7.40
N VAL A 282 13.89 16.34 -7.68
CA VAL A 282 15.25 15.79 -7.62
C VAL A 282 15.58 15.28 -6.22
N LEU A 283 15.24 16.06 -5.19
CA LEU A 283 15.44 15.67 -3.80
C LEU A 283 14.61 14.42 -3.43
N HIS A 284 13.37 14.36 -3.88
CA HIS A 284 12.53 13.17 -3.70
C HIS A 284 13.13 11.94 -4.37
N CYS A 285 13.57 12.04 -5.61
CA CYS A 285 14.21 10.92 -6.31
C CYS A 285 15.50 10.46 -5.61
N ALA A 286 16.29 11.38 -5.08
CA ALA A 286 17.54 11.08 -4.37
C ALA A 286 17.30 10.44 -2.98
N LEU A 287 16.25 10.86 -2.28
CA LEU A 287 15.96 10.42 -0.90
C LEU A 287 14.97 9.26 -0.84
N ARG A 288 14.34 8.88 -1.97
CA ARG A 288 13.29 7.86 -2.04
C ARG A 288 13.72 6.56 -1.39
N ASN A 289 14.90 6.05 -1.75
CA ASN A 289 15.36 4.74 -1.28
C ASN A 289 15.82 4.74 0.19
N ASN A 290 16.23 5.90 0.74
CA ASN A 290 16.84 5.95 2.07
C ASN A 290 15.92 6.48 3.18
N LEU A 291 15.00 7.39 2.85
CA LEU A 291 14.15 8.07 3.84
C LEU A 291 12.67 7.71 3.71
N PHE A 292 12.18 7.51 2.47
CA PHE A 292 10.76 7.26 2.26
C PHE A 292 10.36 5.81 2.53
N GLU A 293 11.28 4.84 2.35
CA GLU A 293 11.08 3.46 2.81
C GLU A 293 10.95 3.36 4.33
N LEU A 294 11.63 4.27 5.05
CA LEU A 294 11.61 4.30 6.53
C LEU A 294 10.35 4.95 7.09
N ILE A 295 9.72 5.86 6.34
CA ILE A 295 8.54 6.64 6.75
C ILE A 295 7.25 6.04 6.20
N ASN A 296 7.30 5.43 5.01
CA ASN A 296 6.14 4.79 4.37
C ASN A 296 6.10 3.32 4.73
N THR A 297 5.05 2.94 5.44
CA THR A 297 4.69 1.54 5.71
C THR A 297 4.25 0.77 4.45
N GLN A 298 4.27 1.42 3.27
CA GLN A 298 3.95 0.79 1.99
C GLN A 298 5.05 1.08 0.95
N PRO A 299 6.00 0.15 0.74
CA PRO A 299 7.21 0.35 -0.08
C PRO A 299 6.98 0.45 -1.60
N ASN A 300 5.77 0.22 -2.13
CA ASN A 300 5.55 -0.02 -3.55
C ASN A 300 4.87 1.10 -4.35
N ILE A 301 4.85 2.36 -3.87
CA ILE A 301 4.33 3.46 -4.68
C ILE A 301 5.30 3.77 -5.81
N GLN A 302 4.94 3.43 -7.05
CA GLN A 302 5.70 3.80 -8.23
C GLN A 302 5.19 5.14 -8.76
N TYR A 303 6.07 6.15 -8.79
CA TYR A 303 5.80 7.43 -9.44
C TYR A 303 6.29 7.37 -10.89
N TYR A 304 5.39 7.67 -11.82
CA TYR A 304 5.72 7.82 -13.23
C TYR A 304 6.12 9.27 -13.53
N PHE A 305 6.80 9.48 -14.65
CA PHE A 305 7.16 10.84 -15.09
C PHE A 305 5.94 11.77 -15.22
N THR A 306 4.81 11.22 -15.66
CA THR A 306 3.51 11.93 -15.73
C THR A 306 3.04 12.46 -14.38
N ASP A 307 3.27 11.72 -13.30
CA ASP A 307 2.88 12.12 -11.95
C ASP A 307 3.68 13.34 -11.48
N TYR A 308 5.00 13.35 -11.73
CA TYR A 308 5.84 14.51 -11.42
C TYR A 308 5.45 15.74 -12.20
N LEU A 309 5.09 15.60 -13.48
CA LEU A 309 4.64 16.69 -14.32
C LEU A 309 3.30 17.26 -13.84
N LEU A 310 2.37 16.38 -13.43
CA LEU A 310 1.08 16.76 -12.86
C LEU A 310 1.25 17.48 -11.53
N ILE A 311 2.13 16.99 -10.63
CA ILE A 311 2.47 17.62 -9.36
C ILE A 311 3.01 19.03 -9.60
N LEU A 312 3.96 19.17 -10.53
CA LEU A 312 4.57 20.47 -10.87
C LEU A 312 3.52 21.44 -11.42
N GLY A 313 2.63 20.99 -12.30
CA GLY A 313 1.51 21.78 -12.81
C GLY A 313 0.57 22.25 -11.70
N MET A 314 0.17 21.34 -10.81
CA MET A 314 -0.66 21.69 -9.64
C MET A 314 0.03 22.71 -8.72
N MET A 315 1.31 22.57 -8.45
CA MET A 315 2.07 23.53 -7.64
C MET A 315 2.04 24.93 -8.25
N VAL A 316 2.25 25.05 -9.56
CA VAL A 316 2.21 26.33 -10.26
C VAL A 316 0.80 26.95 -10.20
N VAL A 317 -0.25 26.17 -10.43
CA VAL A 317 -1.64 26.66 -10.37
C VAL A 317 -1.97 27.16 -8.96
N ILE A 318 -1.69 26.36 -7.93
CA ILE A 318 -2.01 26.71 -6.54
C ILE A 318 -1.20 27.95 -6.10
N SER A 319 0.10 28.02 -6.44
CA SER A 319 0.93 29.19 -6.09
C SER A 319 0.42 30.46 -6.77
N THR A 320 -0.05 30.35 -8.02
CA THR A 320 -0.63 31.48 -8.77
C THR A 320 -1.94 31.94 -8.14
N ILE A 321 -2.80 31.02 -7.70
CA ILE A 321 -4.05 31.36 -6.99
C ILE A 321 -3.73 32.00 -5.65
N ALA A 322 -2.75 31.48 -4.92
CA ALA A 322 -2.37 31.96 -3.60
C ALA A 322 -1.81 33.39 -3.60
N ILE A 323 -1.22 33.86 -4.71
CA ILE A 323 -0.69 35.23 -4.82
C ILE A 323 -1.78 36.30 -5.07
N ILE A 324 -2.95 35.93 -5.59
CA ILE A 324 -4.01 36.87 -5.97
C ILE A 324 -4.43 37.79 -4.82
N PRO A 325 -4.74 37.32 -3.61
CA PRO A 325 -5.17 38.19 -2.52
C PRO A 325 -4.09 39.22 -2.11
N PHE A 326 -2.80 38.83 -2.21
CA PHE A 326 -1.70 39.75 -1.90
C PHE A 326 -1.54 40.82 -2.96
N LEU A 327 -1.62 40.46 -4.23
CA LEU A 327 -1.63 41.42 -5.33
C LEU A 327 -2.78 42.41 -5.18
N TRP A 328 -3.97 41.90 -4.87
CA TRP A 328 -5.15 42.76 -4.69
C TRP A 328 -4.96 43.69 -3.48
N SER A 329 -4.45 43.21 -2.35
CA SER A 329 -4.15 44.02 -1.18
C SER A 329 -3.12 45.12 -1.49
N THR A 330 -2.00 44.75 -2.17
CA THR A 330 -0.91 45.69 -2.50
C THR A 330 -1.35 46.80 -3.45
N PHE A 331 -2.17 46.46 -4.47
CA PHE A 331 -2.59 47.41 -5.49
C PHE A 331 -3.92 48.10 -5.21
N ARG A 332 -4.57 47.81 -4.07
CA ARG A 332 -5.82 48.49 -3.65
C ARG A 332 -5.52 49.89 -3.12
N HIS A 333 -4.34 50.11 -2.49
CA HIS A 333 -3.95 51.42 -1.96
C HIS A 333 -3.55 52.38 -3.08
N SER A 334 -3.80 53.69 -2.88
CA SER A 334 -3.38 54.72 -3.86
C SER A 334 -1.85 54.82 -3.88
N LEU A 335 -1.30 55.31 -5.02
CA LEU A 335 0.12 55.56 -5.15
C LEU A 335 0.61 56.56 -4.11
N LEU A 336 -0.25 57.47 -3.64
CA LEU A 336 0.07 58.43 -2.59
C LEU A 336 0.29 57.78 -1.23
N ASP A 337 -0.56 56.79 -0.88
CA ASP A 337 -0.48 56.02 0.35
C ASP A 337 0.79 55.13 0.38
N LEU A 338 1.13 54.55 -0.75
CA LEU A 338 2.35 53.76 -0.92
C LEU A 338 3.60 54.65 -0.80
N LYS A 339 3.60 55.84 -1.44
CA LYS A 339 4.69 56.82 -1.33
C LYS A 339 4.89 57.24 0.14
N ASN A 340 3.84 57.59 0.87
CA ASN A 340 3.92 58.03 2.24
C ASN A 340 4.40 56.93 3.20
N LYS A 341 4.05 55.70 2.94
CA LYS A 341 4.47 54.55 3.74
C LYS A 341 5.96 54.22 3.64
N TYR A 342 6.56 54.42 2.43
CA TYR A 342 7.94 54.00 2.16
C TYR A 342 8.96 55.16 2.16
N ILE A 343 8.51 56.42 2.13
CA ILE A 343 9.41 57.60 2.23
C ILE A 343 9.56 58.06 3.70
N LEU A 344 8.67 57.64 4.60
CA LEU A 344 8.73 57.98 6.01
C LEU A 344 9.42 56.90 6.88
N GLU A 345 9.86 55.80 6.33
CA GLU A 345 10.63 54.75 7.01
C GLU A 345 12.15 54.84 6.77
N ASP A 346 12.64 55.80 5.96
CA ASP A 346 14.05 56.21 5.85
C ASP A 346 14.29 57.51 6.69
#